data_0baddd3502dfc8e5ca233becd5f40a90
#
_entry.id   0baddd3502dfc8e5ca233becd5f40a90
#
_cell.length_a   1.000
_cell.length_b   1.000
_cell.length_c   1.000
_cell.angle_alpha   90.00
_cell.angle_beta   90.00
_cell.angle_gamma   90.00
#
_symmetry.space_group_name_H-M   'P 1'
#
loop_
_entity.id
_entity.type
_entity.pdbx_description
1 polymer ?
#
loop_
_entity_poly.entity_id
_entity_poly.type
_entity_poly.pdbx_seq_one_letter_code
_entity_poly.pdbx_strand_id
1 'polypeptide(L)'
;MITEYKINWAVPGNIGYFISTSETGNSKGKYKHANFSNQVGEDSKNVESNINELKTLHGLNDITFMNQTHSNTVLEASREYAHLDCDAMFTEDKTISCAVLTADCIPILVTESSGRMIGCIHAGWRGLQLSLIHI
;
A
#
# COMPACT_ATOMS: atom_id res chain seq x y z
N MET A 1 -12.41 -14.21 -2.51
CA MET A 1 -11.84 -13.17 -3.44
C MET A 1 -11.79 -11.86 -2.68
N ILE A 2 -10.65 -11.18 -2.67
CA ILE A 2 -10.51 -9.87 -2.02
C ILE A 2 -11.44 -8.87 -2.70
N THR A 3 -12.18 -8.10 -1.90
CA THR A 3 -13.05 -7.03 -2.38
C THR A 3 -12.32 -5.70 -2.40
N GLU A 4 -12.75 -4.79 -3.27
CA GLU A 4 -12.10 -3.51 -3.52
C GLU A 4 -13.11 -2.36 -3.56
N TYR A 5 -12.67 -1.18 -3.15
CA TYR A 5 -13.38 0.07 -3.41
C TYR A 5 -13.20 0.48 -4.87
N LYS A 6 -14.31 0.80 -5.52
CA LYS A 6 -14.29 1.43 -6.84
C LYS A 6 -14.08 2.93 -6.68
N ILE A 7 -12.93 3.40 -7.15
CA ILE A 7 -12.61 4.83 -7.19
C ILE A 7 -12.62 5.27 -8.64
N ASN A 8 -13.23 6.43 -8.88
CA ASN A 8 -13.14 7.09 -10.17
C ASN A 8 -12.08 8.19 -10.08
N TRP A 9 -10.86 7.85 -10.39
CA TRP A 9 -9.73 8.77 -10.43
C TRP A 9 -9.13 8.81 -11.83
N ALA A 10 -9.16 9.99 -12.45
CA ALA A 10 -8.58 10.21 -13.77
C ALA A 10 -7.05 10.21 -13.66
N VAL A 11 -6.42 9.10 -14.06
CA VAL A 11 -4.97 8.93 -14.08
C VAL A 11 -4.48 8.70 -15.51
N PRO A 12 -3.18 8.93 -15.79
CA PRO A 12 -2.58 8.52 -17.06
C PRO A 12 -2.83 7.05 -17.37
N GLY A 13 -3.05 6.70 -18.64
CA GLY A 13 -3.50 5.36 -19.05
C GLY A 13 -2.51 4.22 -18.76
N ASN A 14 -1.28 4.54 -18.38
CA ASN A 14 -0.26 3.57 -17.96
C ASN A 14 -0.21 3.36 -16.44
N ILE A 15 -1.08 4.01 -15.67
CA ILE A 15 -1.12 3.92 -14.21
C ILE A 15 -2.28 3.02 -13.78
N GLY A 16 -1.98 1.99 -13.00
CA GLY A 16 -2.96 1.16 -12.30
C GLY A 16 -3.02 1.53 -10.81
N TYR A 17 -4.21 1.47 -10.24
CA TYR A 17 -4.41 1.65 -8.80
C TYR A 17 -5.60 0.82 -8.32
N PHE A 18 -5.58 0.46 -7.04
CA PHE A 18 -6.72 -0.16 -6.37
C PHE A 18 -6.68 0.10 -4.86
N ILE A 19 -7.82 -0.06 -4.21
CA ILE A 19 -7.92 -0.05 -2.75
C ILE A 19 -8.70 -1.30 -2.33
N SER A 20 -8.02 -2.22 -1.65
CA SER A 20 -8.67 -3.40 -1.09
C SER A 20 -9.46 -3.04 0.17
N THR A 21 -10.48 -3.83 0.45
CA THR A 21 -11.24 -3.75 1.70
C THR A 21 -10.90 -4.93 2.61
N SER A 22 -11.28 -4.85 3.87
CA SER A 22 -11.17 -5.96 4.82
C SER A 22 -12.37 -6.91 4.82
N GLU A 23 -13.32 -6.75 3.89
CA GLU A 23 -14.59 -7.49 3.92
C GLU A 23 -14.45 -8.98 3.62
N THR A 24 -13.52 -9.34 2.74
CA THR A 24 -13.29 -10.72 2.31
C THR A 24 -11.81 -11.04 2.22
N GLY A 25 -11.43 -12.26 2.60
CA GLY A 25 -10.03 -12.72 2.56
C GLY A 25 -9.80 -13.99 3.34
N ASN A 26 -8.54 -14.35 3.51
CA ASN A 26 -8.11 -15.62 4.08
C ASN A 26 -7.81 -15.56 5.59
N SER A 27 -7.84 -14.36 6.18
CA SER A 27 -7.57 -14.14 7.61
C SER A 27 -8.67 -14.68 8.49
N LYS A 28 -8.30 -15.09 9.72
CA LYS A 28 -9.22 -15.77 10.66
C LYS A 28 -9.30 -15.05 12.00
N GLY A 29 -10.32 -15.41 12.80
CA GLY A 29 -10.49 -14.90 14.16
C GLY A 29 -10.65 -13.38 14.18
N LYS A 30 -9.87 -12.70 15.02
CA LYS A 30 -9.91 -11.24 15.16
C LYS A 30 -9.40 -10.47 13.92
N TYR A 31 -8.71 -11.14 13.03
CA TYR A 31 -8.16 -10.56 11.80
C TYR A 31 -9.02 -10.80 10.55
N LYS A 32 -10.14 -11.52 10.71
CA LYS A 32 -11.03 -11.77 9.58
C LYS A 32 -11.50 -10.42 8.99
N HIS A 33 -11.56 -10.23 7.69
CA HIS A 33 -11.43 -11.26 6.68
C HIS A 33 -10.14 -11.11 5.87
N ALA A 34 -9.66 -9.88 5.63
CA ALA A 34 -8.41 -9.63 4.93
C ALA A 34 -7.52 -8.70 5.74
N ASN A 35 -6.46 -9.26 6.30
CA ASN A 35 -5.35 -8.50 6.84
C ASN A 35 -4.13 -8.68 5.94
N PHE A 36 -3.44 -7.59 5.67
CA PHE A 36 -2.24 -7.55 4.83
C PHE A 36 -0.97 -7.22 5.62
N SER A 37 -1.08 -7.06 6.95
CA SER A 37 0.04 -6.71 7.81
C SER A 37 0.57 -7.89 8.60
N ASN A 38 1.87 -8.14 8.50
CA ASN A 38 2.58 -9.11 9.34
C ASN A 38 2.92 -8.56 10.74
N GLN A 39 2.66 -7.28 11.01
CA GLN A 39 3.07 -6.60 12.25
C GLN A 39 2.01 -6.66 13.36
N VAL A 40 0.84 -7.19 13.08
CA VAL A 40 -0.29 -7.21 14.02
C VAL A 40 -0.45 -8.54 14.76
N GLY A 41 0.42 -9.52 14.47
CA GLY A 41 0.46 -10.80 15.17
C GLY A 41 -0.48 -11.87 14.61
N GLU A 42 -0.91 -11.75 13.35
CA GLU A 42 -1.60 -12.83 12.63
C GLU A 42 -0.61 -13.88 12.09
N ASP A 43 -1.13 -15.08 11.80
CA ASP A 43 -0.39 -16.11 11.06
C ASP A 43 0.04 -15.58 9.69
N SER A 44 1.34 -15.55 9.47
CA SER A 44 1.94 -15.03 8.23
C SER A 44 1.44 -15.74 6.97
N LYS A 45 1.03 -16.99 7.06
CA LYS A 45 0.46 -17.73 5.92
C LYS A 45 -0.86 -17.15 5.43
N ASN A 46 -1.69 -16.66 6.35
CA ASN A 46 -2.95 -16.01 5.98
C ASN A 46 -2.68 -14.65 5.30
N VAL A 47 -1.75 -13.88 5.87
CA VAL A 47 -1.34 -12.58 5.30
C VAL A 47 -0.75 -12.77 3.91
N GLU A 48 0.17 -13.74 3.75
CA GLU A 48 0.77 -14.07 2.46
C GLU A 48 -0.27 -14.53 1.44
N SER A 49 -1.25 -15.34 1.87
CA SER A 49 -2.35 -15.77 1.01
C SER A 49 -3.18 -14.60 0.50
N ASN A 50 -3.48 -13.61 1.35
CA ASN A 50 -4.18 -12.39 0.94
C ASN A 50 -3.36 -11.57 -0.04
N ILE A 51 -2.06 -11.38 0.21
CA ILE A 51 -1.15 -10.65 -0.69
C ILE A 51 -1.05 -11.36 -2.06
N ASN A 52 -0.91 -12.68 -2.07
CA ASN A 52 -0.81 -13.45 -3.31
C ASN A 52 -2.13 -13.41 -4.11
N GLU A 53 -3.27 -13.36 -3.45
CA GLU A 53 -4.56 -13.17 -4.11
C GLU A 53 -4.64 -11.79 -4.80
N LEU A 54 -4.20 -10.71 -4.15
CA LEU A 54 -4.11 -9.38 -4.77
C LEU A 54 -3.15 -9.36 -5.95
N LYS A 55 -1.97 -9.98 -5.81
CA LYS A 55 -1.01 -10.08 -6.90
C LYS A 55 -1.60 -10.78 -8.12
N THR A 56 -2.32 -11.87 -7.90
CA THR A 56 -2.99 -12.62 -8.97
C THR A 56 -4.11 -11.81 -9.61
N LEU A 57 -4.93 -11.15 -8.81
CA LEU A 57 -6.08 -10.36 -9.28
C LEU A 57 -5.65 -9.21 -10.21
N HIS A 58 -4.53 -8.57 -9.90
CA HIS A 58 -4.01 -7.41 -10.63
C HIS A 58 -2.85 -7.74 -11.58
N GLY A 59 -2.44 -9.00 -11.69
CA GLY A 59 -1.31 -9.41 -12.53
C GLY A 59 0.02 -8.80 -12.09
N LEU A 60 0.21 -8.60 -10.77
CA LEU A 60 1.42 -7.99 -10.21
C LEU A 60 2.49 -9.05 -9.93
N ASN A 61 3.73 -8.73 -10.29
CA ASN A 61 4.87 -9.58 -9.94
C ASN A 61 5.21 -9.47 -8.46
N ASP A 62 5.17 -8.24 -7.92
CA ASP A 62 5.46 -7.97 -6.52
C ASP A 62 4.73 -6.72 -6.02
N ILE A 63 4.61 -6.61 -4.68
CA ILE A 63 4.06 -5.45 -3.99
C ILE A 63 5.06 -5.03 -2.92
N THR A 64 5.51 -3.79 -2.98
CA THR A 64 6.45 -3.21 -2.01
C THR A 64 5.68 -2.50 -0.91
N PHE A 65 5.87 -2.96 0.33
CA PHE A 65 5.27 -2.40 1.53
C PHE A 65 6.28 -1.56 2.31
N MET A 66 5.79 -0.55 3.01
CA MET A 66 6.56 0.22 4.00
C MET A 66 6.51 -0.46 5.37
N ASN A 67 7.53 -0.23 6.20
CA ASN A 67 7.42 -0.36 7.64
C ASN A 67 6.93 0.99 8.19
N GLN A 68 5.61 1.13 8.35
CA GLN A 68 4.96 2.38 8.72
C GLN A 68 5.13 2.66 10.21
N THR A 69 5.72 3.78 10.55
CA THR A 69 6.09 4.16 11.93
C THR A 69 5.41 5.46 12.39
N HIS A 70 4.45 5.98 11.61
CA HIS A 70 3.78 7.26 11.83
C HIS A 70 4.76 8.44 11.81
N SER A 71 5.74 8.36 10.93
CA SER A 71 6.76 9.38 10.70
C SER A 71 6.37 10.34 9.57
N ASN A 72 7.27 11.25 9.25
CA ASN A 72 7.24 12.07 8.03
C ASN A 72 8.33 11.68 7.03
N THR A 73 8.87 10.48 7.14
CA THR A 73 9.91 9.97 6.25
C THR A 73 9.31 9.54 4.92
N VAL A 74 9.89 10.02 3.84
CA VAL A 74 9.56 9.66 2.44
C VAL A 74 10.79 9.04 1.79
N LEU A 75 10.64 7.87 1.20
CA LEU A 75 11.74 7.14 0.56
C LEU A 75 11.35 6.69 -0.85
N GLU A 76 12.35 6.57 -1.70
CA GLU A 76 12.19 5.90 -2.98
C GLU A 76 12.10 4.39 -2.78
N ALA A 77 11.08 3.79 -3.38
CA ALA A 77 10.89 2.34 -3.31
C ALA A 77 11.97 1.64 -4.14
N SER A 78 12.60 0.63 -3.57
CA SER A 78 13.63 -0.18 -4.20
C SER A 78 13.38 -1.65 -3.93
N ARG A 79 13.73 -2.51 -4.88
CA ARG A 79 13.70 -3.96 -4.69
C ARG A 79 14.79 -4.47 -3.77
N GLU A 80 15.88 -3.70 -3.63
CA GLU A 80 17.02 -4.07 -2.78
C GLU A 80 16.71 -3.88 -1.29
N TYR A 81 15.75 -3.02 -0.98
CA TYR A 81 15.39 -2.65 0.39
C TYR A 81 13.91 -2.91 0.64
N ALA A 82 13.60 -4.10 1.13
CA ALA A 82 12.25 -4.43 1.60
C ALA A 82 12.01 -3.84 3.00
N HIS A 83 10.80 -3.34 3.24
CA HIS A 83 10.35 -2.87 4.56
C HIS A 83 11.15 -1.71 5.16
N LEU A 84 11.43 -0.68 4.36
CA LEU A 84 12.03 0.55 4.84
C LEU A 84 11.10 1.29 5.82
N ASP A 85 11.69 1.86 6.87
CA ASP A 85 10.99 2.68 7.85
C ASP A 85 10.60 4.03 7.21
N CYS A 86 9.37 4.11 6.73
CA CYS A 86 8.81 5.32 6.14
C CYS A 86 7.29 5.27 6.15
N ASP A 87 6.66 6.43 5.97
CA ASP A 87 5.22 6.56 5.87
C ASP A 87 4.77 7.12 4.50
N ALA A 88 5.73 7.32 3.60
CA ALA A 88 5.48 7.55 2.19
C ALA A 88 6.58 6.95 1.34
N MET A 89 6.22 6.44 0.17
CA MET A 89 7.16 5.98 -0.85
C MET A 89 6.72 6.40 -2.22
N PHE A 90 7.69 6.52 -3.11
CA PHE A 90 7.48 6.78 -4.53
C PHE A 90 8.44 5.95 -5.37
N THR A 91 8.14 5.82 -6.66
CA THR A 91 9.03 5.15 -7.61
C THR A 91 8.79 5.62 -9.05
N GLU A 92 9.83 5.60 -9.86
CA GLU A 92 9.78 5.68 -11.32
C GLU A 92 9.96 4.29 -11.97
N ASP A 93 10.28 3.26 -11.18
CA ASP A 93 10.45 1.89 -11.67
C ASP A 93 9.07 1.26 -11.95
N LYS A 94 8.78 1.02 -13.23
CA LYS A 94 7.52 0.42 -13.70
C LYS A 94 7.28 -1.01 -13.23
N THR A 95 8.27 -1.64 -12.63
CA THR A 95 8.20 -3.01 -12.12
C THR A 95 7.89 -3.08 -10.63
N ILE A 96 7.79 -1.93 -9.95
CA ILE A 96 7.47 -1.81 -8.53
C ILE A 96 6.01 -1.34 -8.37
N SER A 97 5.26 -2.05 -7.53
CA SER A 97 3.94 -1.65 -7.06
C SER A 97 4.04 -1.17 -5.62
N CYS A 98 3.85 0.12 -5.39
CA CYS A 98 3.88 0.69 -4.03
C CYS A 98 2.57 0.42 -3.30
N ALA A 99 2.64 0.01 -2.04
CA ALA A 99 1.47 -0.23 -1.21
C ALA A 99 1.56 0.45 0.16
N VAL A 100 0.42 0.95 0.61
CA VAL A 100 0.21 1.50 1.95
C VAL A 100 -0.85 0.69 2.67
N LEU A 101 -0.64 0.41 3.95
CA LEU A 101 -1.59 -0.29 4.82
C LEU A 101 -2.26 0.70 5.75
N THR A 102 -3.59 0.64 5.83
CA THR A 102 -4.36 1.49 6.75
C THR A 102 -5.48 0.71 7.41
N ALA A 103 -5.83 1.11 8.62
CA ALA A 103 -7.05 0.68 9.31
C ALA A 103 -7.97 1.90 9.50
N ASP A 104 -7.48 2.95 10.13
CA ASP A 104 -8.19 4.18 10.48
C ASP A 104 -7.48 5.46 9.97
N CYS A 105 -6.24 5.34 9.50
CA CYS A 105 -5.51 6.42 8.86
C CYS A 105 -5.93 6.60 7.40
N ILE A 106 -5.57 7.73 6.79
CA ILE A 106 -5.93 8.05 5.42
C ILE A 106 -4.85 7.53 4.45
N PRO A 107 -5.17 6.62 3.53
CA PRO A 107 -4.27 6.29 2.43
C PRO A 107 -4.38 7.36 1.34
N ILE A 108 -3.24 7.84 0.86
CA ILE A 108 -3.19 8.78 -0.28
C ILE A 108 -2.36 8.13 -1.37
N LEU A 109 -2.92 8.03 -2.57
CA LEU A 109 -2.22 7.61 -3.77
C LEU A 109 -1.90 8.85 -4.60
N VAL A 110 -0.70 8.91 -5.15
CA VAL A 110 -0.25 10.03 -5.97
C VAL A 110 0.40 9.52 -7.26
N THR A 111 0.25 10.30 -8.31
CA THR A 111 0.98 10.09 -9.56
C THR A 111 1.30 11.43 -10.20
N GLU A 112 2.38 11.48 -10.95
CA GLU A 112 2.70 12.60 -11.81
C GLU A 112 1.77 12.60 -13.03
N SER A 113 1.44 13.78 -13.55
CA SER A 113 0.53 13.93 -14.69
C SER A 113 1.02 13.25 -15.98
N SER A 114 2.33 13.07 -16.11
CA SER A 114 2.93 12.32 -17.23
C SER A 114 2.87 10.80 -17.05
N GLY A 115 2.49 10.29 -15.86
CA GLY A 115 2.52 8.86 -15.55
C GLY A 115 3.91 8.25 -15.40
N ARG A 116 4.93 9.08 -15.17
CA ARG A 116 6.30 8.60 -15.00
C ARG A 116 6.59 8.12 -13.58
N MET A 117 5.96 8.73 -12.59
CA MET A 117 6.16 8.44 -11.17
C MET A 117 4.84 8.14 -10.47
N ILE A 118 4.88 7.19 -9.56
CA ILE A 118 3.78 6.85 -8.64
C ILE A 118 4.26 6.93 -7.20
N GLY A 119 3.33 7.07 -6.27
CA GLY A 119 3.62 7.00 -4.85
C GLY A 119 2.40 6.71 -4.00
N CYS A 120 2.66 6.35 -2.75
CA CYS A 120 1.63 6.16 -1.74
C CYS A 120 2.07 6.72 -0.39
N ILE A 121 1.09 7.19 0.39
CA ILE A 121 1.31 7.90 1.65
C ILE A 121 0.38 7.35 2.73
N HIS A 122 0.94 7.02 3.88
CA HIS A 122 0.22 6.73 5.11
C HIS A 122 0.00 8.03 5.88
N ALA A 123 -1.13 8.69 5.68
CA ALA A 123 -1.44 9.97 6.30
C ALA A 123 -2.19 9.77 7.62
N GLY A 124 -1.45 9.36 8.67
CA GLY A 124 -1.91 9.41 10.05
C GLY A 124 -1.78 10.84 10.61
N TRP A 125 -2.51 11.14 11.70
CA TRP A 125 -2.50 12.48 12.30
C TRP A 125 -1.10 12.98 12.69
N ARG A 126 -0.22 12.10 13.16
CA ARG A 126 1.18 12.44 13.49
C ARG A 126 1.98 12.82 12.25
N GLY A 127 1.88 12.03 11.18
CA GLY A 127 2.55 12.33 9.92
C GLY A 127 2.10 13.67 9.34
N LEU A 128 0.80 13.96 9.39
CA LEU A 128 0.25 15.25 8.95
C LEU A 128 0.77 16.40 9.81
N GLN A 129 0.82 16.23 11.14
CA GLN A 129 1.37 17.22 12.05
C GLN A 129 2.87 17.48 11.80
N LEU A 130 3.62 16.45 11.44
CA LEU A 130 5.04 16.53 11.07
C LEU A 130 5.27 16.97 9.62
N SER A 131 4.23 17.39 8.92
CA SER A 131 4.30 17.89 7.54
C SER A 131 4.70 16.83 6.50
N LEU A 132 4.30 15.57 6.67
CA LEU A 132 4.58 14.48 5.74
C LEU A 132 4.20 14.81 4.29
N ILE A 133 3.06 15.46 4.07
CA ILE A 133 2.56 15.81 2.74
C ILE A 133 3.10 17.12 2.18
N HIS A 134 3.90 17.86 2.94
CA HIS A 134 4.48 19.16 2.53
C HIS A 134 5.94 19.06 2.07
N ILE A 135 6.35 17.91 1.65
CA ILE A 135 7.74 17.61 1.24
C ILE A 135 7.98 18.08 -0.19
#